data_7c5f5499ecc625127eb7103d7442a8f3
#
_entry.id   7c5f5499ecc625127eb7103d7442a8f3
#
_cell.length_a   1.000
_cell.length_b   1.000
_cell.length_c   1.000
_cell.angle_alpha   90.00
_cell.angle_beta   90.00
_cell.angle_gamma   90.00
#
_symmetry.space_group_name_H-M   'P 1'
#
loop_
_entity.id
_entity.type
_entity.pdbx_description
1 polymer ?
#
loop_
_entity_poly.entity_id
_entity_poly.type
_entity_poly.pdbx_seq_one_letter_code
_entity_poly.pdbx_strand_id
1 'polypeptide(L)'
;MKYSYFQLTFGQDEAYLDPEKSYDRLIRYGYDAIELTPPKGRYGKGVSIEQFVETNKRLATAYQLDISCLNDCWGEAWDPHSPKYKTLTEYKTAQKAIRETKETIDMAHELGSEFVTVAVAIFEDISEKNVRDAVDVAVSSLQDMCDYAAKKDVSLVFEATNHLEMGKFVNTMANHKRLIERTGKKNLGIQIDWFHAGFEELNCFEAIYEAQPLLWHMHFRDTNSLTPRYGNTDFKAVMRALVRFNYSGYCTIESSPMYPDIEMAVGDGITYLKMCEKIARLQLRPEYPNGYAL
;
A
#
# COMPACT_ATOMS: atom_id res chain seq x y z
N MET A 1 11.35 -2.49 -11.63
CA MET A 1 10.12 -2.19 -10.87
C MET A 1 8.94 -2.26 -11.79
N LYS A 2 7.76 -2.62 -11.30
CA LYS A 2 6.48 -2.57 -12.01
C LYS A 2 5.66 -1.40 -11.48
N TYR A 3 4.88 -0.74 -12.31
CA TYR A 3 4.07 0.41 -11.92
C TYR A 3 2.60 0.05 -11.83
N SER A 4 1.98 0.39 -10.73
CA SER A 4 0.57 0.17 -10.42
C SER A 4 -0.15 1.47 -10.09
N TYR A 5 -1.46 1.46 -10.11
CA TYR A 5 -2.28 2.60 -9.75
C TYR A 5 -3.42 2.19 -8.82
N PHE A 6 -3.67 3.00 -7.80
CA PHE A 6 -4.66 2.69 -6.78
C PHE A 6 -6.08 3.03 -7.26
N GLN A 7 -6.94 2.04 -7.28
CA GLN A 7 -8.29 2.11 -7.86
C GLN A 7 -9.15 3.25 -7.29
N LEU A 8 -9.11 3.49 -5.97
CA LEU A 8 -9.96 4.49 -5.35
C LEU A 8 -9.68 5.92 -5.84
N THR A 9 -8.52 6.19 -6.39
CA THR A 9 -8.18 7.48 -6.97
C THR A 9 -9.08 7.84 -8.17
N PHE A 10 -9.66 6.84 -8.86
CA PHE A 10 -10.61 7.08 -9.95
C PHE A 10 -12.00 7.52 -9.49
N GLY A 11 -12.26 7.51 -8.17
CA GLY A 11 -13.56 7.78 -7.59
C GLY A 11 -14.48 6.55 -7.55
N GLN A 12 -15.49 6.60 -6.68
CA GLN A 12 -16.35 5.44 -6.39
C GLN A 12 -17.10 4.91 -7.62
N ASP A 13 -17.62 5.81 -8.45
CA ASP A 13 -18.43 5.40 -9.60
C ASP A 13 -17.57 4.71 -10.66
N GLU A 14 -16.45 5.29 -11.04
CA GLU A 14 -15.55 4.66 -12.01
C GLU A 14 -14.94 3.37 -11.44
N ALA A 15 -14.46 3.41 -10.21
CA ALA A 15 -13.79 2.26 -9.59
C ALA A 15 -14.68 1.00 -9.49
N TYR A 16 -15.97 1.16 -9.26
CA TYR A 16 -16.87 0.03 -8.98
C TYR A 16 -17.99 -0.16 -9.99
N LEU A 17 -18.50 0.90 -10.60
CA LEU A 17 -19.64 0.82 -11.53
C LEU A 17 -19.22 0.80 -12.99
N ASP A 18 -18.05 1.37 -13.32
CA ASP A 18 -17.50 1.38 -14.68
C ASP A 18 -15.96 1.16 -14.66
N PRO A 19 -15.49 0.07 -14.05
CA PRO A 19 -14.05 -0.16 -13.85
C PRO A 19 -13.28 -0.33 -15.16
N GLU A 20 -13.93 -0.67 -16.25
CA GLU A 20 -13.27 -0.82 -17.55
C GLU A 20 -12.57 0.46 -18.01
N LYS A 21 -13.11 1.64 -17.68
CA LYS A 21 -12.44 2.92 -17.92
C LYS A 21 -11.10 3.05 -17.23
N SER A 22 -11.03 2.56 -15.98
CA SER A 22 -9.77 2.57 -15.22
C SER A 22 -8.72 1.69 -15.91
N TYR A 23 -9.09 0.48 -16.31
CA TYR A 23 -8.19 -0.45 -17.00
C TYR A 23 -7.71 0.12 -18.35
N ASP A 24 -8.62 0.64 -19.18
CA ASP A 24 -8.27 1.28 -20.46
C ASP A 24 -7.29 2.44 -20.26
N ARG A 25 -7.53 3.29 -19.26
CA ARG A 25 -6.66 4.41 -18.94
C ARG A 25 -5.26 3.93 -18.53
N LEU A 26 -5.18 2.93 -17.65
CA LEU A 26 -3.89 2.42 -17.18
C LEU A 26 -3.05 1.84 -18.31
N ILE A 27 -3.65 1.08 -19.23
CA ILE A 27 -2.94 0.57 -20.40
C ILE A 27 -2.47 1.69 -21.31
N ARG A 28 -3.28 2.73 -21.55
CA ARG A 28 -2.88 3.88 -22.39
C ARG A 28 -1.65 4.60 -21.84
N TYR A 29 -1.51 4.68 -20.51
CA TYR A 29 -0.34 5.31 -19.89
C TYR A 29 0.80 4.34 -19.60
N GLY A 30 0.64 3.05 -19.87
CA GLY A 30 1.67 2.03 -19.76
C GLY A 30 1.98 1.62 -18.33
N TYR A 31 0.94 1.46 -17.51
CA TYR A 31 1.02 0.77 -16.23
C TYR A 31 1.12 -0.73 -16.43
N ASP A 32 1.68 -1.41 -15.44
CA ASP A 32 1.83 -2.87 -15.42
C ASP A 32 0.73 -3.54 -14.58
N ALA A 33 0.09 -2.78 -13.68
CA ALA A 33 -0.85 -3.33 -12.71
C ALA A 33 -1.88 -2.31 -12.23
N ILE A 34 -2.91 -2.83 -11.55
CA ILE A 34 -3.88 -2.07 -10.75
C ILE A 34 -3.87 -2.58 -9.32
N GLU A 35 -4.03 -1.68 -8.36
CA GLU A 35 -4.30 -2.03 -6.96
C GLU A 35 -5.78 -1.83 -6.67
N LEU A 36 -6.42 -2.84 -6.08
CA LEU A 36 -7.86 -2.87 -5.89
C LEU A 36 -8.24 -2.66 -4.42
N THR A 37 -9.39 -2.06 -4.19
CA THR A 37 -10.03 -1.99 -2.88
C THR A 37 -11.33 -2.78 -2.91
N PRO A 38 -11.53 -3.75 -2.01
CA PRO A 38 -12.77 -4.51 -1.92
C PRO A 38 -14.01 -3.65 -1.68
N PRO A 39 -15.20 -4.03 -2.21
CA PRO A 39 -16.45 -3.31 -2.00
C PRO A 39 -16.97 -3.54 -0.57
N LYS A 40 -16.36 -2.86 0.40
CA LYS A 40 -16.68 -2.96 1.83
C LYS A 40 -17.02 -1.61 2.45
N GLY A 41 -17.95 -1.62 3.39
CA GLY A 41 -18.35 -0.44 4.14
C GLY A 41 -18.91 0.67 3.25
N ARG A 42 -18.18 1.78 3.12
CA ARG A 42 -18.57 2.92 2.27
C ARG A 42 -18.18 2.75 0.81
N TYR A 43 -17.31 1.79 0.52
CA TYR A 43 -16.78 1.56 -0.82
C TYR A 43 -17.65 0.58 -1.61
N GLY A 44 -17.77 0.80 -2.91
CA GLY A 44 -18.44 -0.10 -3.85
C GLY A 44 -19.91 -0.40 -3.52
N LYS A 45 -20.67 0.58 -3.01
CA LYS A 45 -22.08 0.39 -2.69
C LYS A 45 -22.85 -0.11 -3.90
N GLY A 46 -23.59 -1.21 -3.71
CA GLY A 46 -24.38 -1.82 -4.78
C GLY A 46 -23.64 -2.86 -5.63
N VAL A 47 -22.36 -3.08 -5.36
CA VAL A 47 -21.55 -4.13 -6.01
C VAL A 47 -21.33 -5.27 -5.02
N SER A 48 -21.66 -6.50 -5.41
CA SER A 48 -21.36 -7.67 -4.58
C SER A 48 -19.89 -8.08 -4.71
N ILE A 49 -19.39 -8.84 -3.72
CA ILE A 49 -18.03 -9.39 -3.76
C ILE A 49 -17.83 -10.25 -5.01
N GLU A 50 -18.79 -11.09 -5.34
CA GLU A 50 -18.75 -11.97 -6.52
C GLU A 50 -18.64 -11.15 -7.81
N GLN A 51 -19.49 -10.12 -7.96
CA GLN A 51 -19.43 -9.22 -9.13
C GLN A 51 -18.08 -8.49 -9.21
N PHE A 52 -17.56 -8.02 -8.09
CA PHE A 52 -16.27 -7.36 -8.03
C PHE A 52 -15.13 -8.29 -8.48
N VAL A 53 -15.09 -9.50 -7.96
CA VAL A 53 -14.05 -10.49 -8.30
C VAL A 53 -14.17 -10.91 -9.77
N GLU A 54 -15.36 -11.28 -10.24
CA GLU A 54 -15.58 -11.69 -11.62
C GLU A 54 -15.18 -10.58 -12.61
N THR A 55 -15.64 -9.36 -12.36
CA THR A 55 -15.37 -8.21 -13.22
C THR A 55 -13.87 -7.90 -13.29
N ASN A 56 -13.19 -7.77 -12.14
CA ASN A 56 -11.79 -7.41 -12.12
C ASN A 56 -10.90 -8.54 -12.68
N LYS A 57 -11.25 -9.81 -12.45
CA LYS A 57 -10.54 -10.95 -13.05
C LYS A 57 -10.64 -10.95 -14.58
N ARG A 58 -11.84 -10.69 -15.10
CA ARG A 58 -12.07 -10.58 -16.55
C ARG A 58 -11.28 -9.40 -17.15
N LEU A 59 -11.34 -8.24 -16.50
CA LEU A 59 -10.67 -7.03 -17.01
C LEU A 59 -9.13 -7.17 -16.92
N ALA A 60 -8.60 -7.64 -15.79
CA ALA A 60 -7.16 -7.87 -15.65
C ALA A 60 -6.62 -8.81 -16.75
N THR A 61 -7.35 -9.88 -17.05
CA THR A 61 -7.01 -10.79 -18.15
C THR A 61 -7.10 -10.11 -19.52
N ALA A 62 -8.19 -9.39 -19.80
CA ALA A 62 -8.42 -8.75 -21.09
C ALA A 62 -7.40 -7.64 -21.40
N TYR A 63 -7.02 -6.87 -20.39
CA TYR A 63 -6.07 -5.76 -20.50
C TYR A 63 -4.62 -6.18 -20.21
N GLN A 64 -4.37 -7.42 -19.81
CA GLN A 64 -3.05 -7.94 -19.43
C GLN A 64 -2.38 -7.09 -18.33
N LEU A 65 -3.16 -6.64 -17.36
CA LEU A 65 -2.69 -5.96 -16.17
C LEU A 65 -2.64 -6.92 -14.99
N ASP A 66 -1.56 -6.88 -14.22
CA ASP A 66 -1.50 -7.59 -12.95
C ASP A 66 -2.44 -6.93 -11.92
N ILE A 67 -2.87 -7.67 -10.91
CA ILE A 67 -3.47 -7.11 -9.71
C ILE A 67 -2.37 -7.08 -8.65
N SER A 68 -1.81 -5.89 -8.40
CA SER A 68 -0.60 -5.74 -7.58
C SER A 68 -0.83 -6.01 -6.10
N CYS A 69 -1.99 -5.62 -5.59
CA CYS A 69 -2.36 -5.75 -4.19
C CYS A 69 -3.86 -5.55 -4.03
N LEU A 70 -4.45 -6.11 -2.96
CA LEU A 70 -5.75 -5.70 -2.46
C LEU A 70 -5.56 -4.86 -1.20
N ASN A 71 -5.99 -3.60 -1.24
CA ASN A 71 -5.91 -2.72 -0.08
C ASN A 71 -7.11 -2.94 0.85
N ASP A 72 -6.85 -3.49 2.03
CA ASP A 72 -7.89 -3.77 3.02
C ASP A 72 -8.18 -2.53 3.87
N CYS A 73 -8.90 -1.59 3.30
CA CYS A 73 -9.27 -0.32 3.94
C CYS A 73 -10.28 -0.48 5.09
N TRP A 74 -10.75 -1.67 5.40
CA TRP A 74 -11.77 -1.96 6.43
C TRP A 74 -13.04 -1.09 6.35
N GLY A 75 -13.37 -0.58 5.18
CA GLY A 75 -14.59 0.20 4.94
C GLY A 75 -14.61 1.53 5.70
N GLU A 76 -15.37 1.62 6.80
CA GLU A 76 -15.52 2.85 7.59
C GLU A 76 -14.50 2.99 8.73
N ALA A 77 -13.43 2.20 8.73
CA ALA A 77 -12.40 2.23 9.77
C ALA A 77 -11.66 3.58 9.88
N TRP A 78 -11.74 4.40 8.85
CA TRP A 78 -11.13 5.74 8.79
C TRP A 78 -11.83 6.81 9.61
N ASP A 79 -13.03 6.53 10.15
CA ASP A 79 -13.76 7.45 11.02
C ASP A 79 -13.72 6.94 12.47
N PRO A 80 -12.95 7.58 13.37
CA PRO A 80 -12.86 7.16 14.76
C PRO A 80 -14.17 7.28 15.52
N HIS A 81 -15.14 8.06 15.02
CA HIS A 81 -16.46 8.18 15.61
C HIS A 81 -17.46 7.17 15.05
N SER A 82 -17.07 6.42 14.03
CA SER A 82 -17.92 5.37 13.48
C SER A 82 -17.97 4.16 14.42
N PRO A 83 -19.17 3.60 14.67
CA PRO A 83 -19.28 2.32 15.39
C PRO A 83 -18.62 1.15 14.64
N LYS A 84 -18.19 1.39 13.41
CA LYS A 84 -17.45 0.41 12.58
C LYS A 84 -15.93 0.62 12.62
N TYR A 85 -15.46 1.60 13.38
CA TYR A 85 -14.04 1.82 13.62
C TYR A 85 -13.35 0.50 14.05
N LYS A 86 -12.19 0.24 13.51
CA LYS A 86 -11.41 -0.98 13.74
C LYS A 86 -9.95 -0.65 13.97
N THR A 87 -9.32 -1.43 14.84
CA THR A 87 -7.90 -1.37 15.10
C THR A 87 -7.39 -2.75 15.47
N LEU A 88 -6.13 -3.01 15.23
CA LEU A 88 -5.46 -4.24 15.69
C LEU A 88 -4.87 -4.10 17.10
N THR A 89 -5.04 -2.97 17.77
CA THR A 89 -4.47 -2.67 19.08
C THR A 89 -5.42 -2.96 20.25
N GLU A 90 -6.70 -3.17 19.94
CA GLU A 90 -7.74 -3.59 20.90
C GLU A 90 -8.37 -4.92 20.51
N TYR A 91 -8.48 -5.87 21.44
CA TYR A 91 -8.98 -7.21 21.15
C TYR A 91 -10.34 -7.25 20.47
N LYS A 92 -11.31 -6.45 20.93
CA LYS A 92 -12.68 -6.45 20.35
C LYS A 92 -12.71 -5.99 18.89
N THR A 93 -12.02 -4.89 18.62
CA THR A 93 -11.96 -4.31 17.27
C THR A 93 -11.08 -5.14 16.36
N ALA A 94 -9.98 -5.71 16.89
CA ALA A 94 -9.09 -6.61 16.18
C ALA A 94 -9.83 -7.86 15.65
N GLN A 95 -10.68 -8.49 16.43
CA GLN A 95 -11.44 -9.67 15.99
C GLN A 95 -12.33 -9.37 14.77
N LYS A 96 -12.87 -8.16 14.68
CA LYS A 96 -13.66 -7.73 13.54
C LYS A 96 -12.76 -7.45 12.32
N ALA A 97 -11.66 -6.73 12.52
CA ALA A 97 -10.68 -6.47 11.48
C ALA A 97 -10.12 -7.77 10.89
N ILE A 98 -9.74 -8.74 11.73
CA ILE A 98 -9.26 -10.06 11.30
C ILE A 98 -10.27 -10.77 10.39
N ARG A 99 -11.56 -10.79 10.75
CA ARG A 99 -12.57 -11.44 9.89
C ARG A 99 -12.67 -10.77 8.53
N GLU A 100 -12.71 -9.44 8.50
CA GLU A 100 -12.81 -8.70 7.25
C GLU A 100 -11.55 -8.82 6.38
N THR A 101 -10.37 -8.86 7.00
CA THR A 101 -9.11 -9.11 6.29
C THR A 101 -9.07 -10.53 5.69
N LYS A 102 -9.58 -11.53 6.39
CA LYS A 102 -9.70 -12.91 5.85
C LYS A 102 -10.58 -12.96 4.60
N GLU A 103 -11.66 -12.20 4.55
CA GLU A 103 -12.46 -12.07 3.32
C GLU A 103 -11.68 -11.39 2.18
N THR A 104 -10.86 -10.37 2.50
CA THR A 104 -9.98 -9.75 1.49
C THR A 104 -8.90 -10.70 1.00
N ILE A 105 -8.35 -11.54 1.88
CA ILE A 105 -7.40 -12.60 1.50
C ILE A 105 -8.04 -13.61 0.55
N ASP A 106 -9.28 -14.03 0.79
CA ASP A 106 -10.00 -14.91 -0.13
C ASP A 106 -10.17 -14.27 -1.51
N MET A 107 -10.55 -12.99 -1.56
CA MET A 107 -10.64 -12.25 -2.83
C MET A 107 -9.28 -12.12 -3.53
N ALA A 108 -8.20 -11.84 -2.79
CA ALA A 108 -6.85 -11.77 -3.35
C ALA A 108 -6.42 -13.08 -3.99
N HIS A 109 -6.66 -14.20 -3.31
CA HIS A 109 -6.43 -15.54 -3.85
C HIS A 109 -7.19 -15.77 -5.15
N GLU A 110 -8.50 -15.47 -5.20
CA GLU A 110 -9.33 -15.66 -6.40
C GLU A 110 -8.91 -14.77 -7.57
N LEU A 111 -8.44 -13.58 -7.28
CA LEU A 111 -7.95 -12.60 -8.26
C LEU A 111 -6.51 -12.85 -8.70
N GLY A 112 -5.79 -13.75 -8.03
CA GLY A 112 -4.37 -14.02 -8.33
C GLY A 112 -3.42 -12.90 -7.84
N SER A 113 -3.85 -12.10 -6.86
CA SER A 113 -2.99 -11.10 -6.23
C SER A 113 -2.14 -11.73 -5.14
N GLU A 114 -0.84 -11.45 -5.16
CA GLU A 114 0.11 -11.96 -4.15
C GLU A 114 -0.04 -11.27 -2.80
N PHE A 115 -0.54 -10.03 -2.78
CA PHE A 115 -0.50 -9.18 -1.59
C PHE A 115 -1.88 -8.67 -1.15
N VAL A 116 -2.02 -8.54 0.17
CA VAL A 116 -3.07 -7.77 0.82
C VAL A 116 -2.41 -6.76 1.77
N THR A 117 -2.74 -5.47 1.62
CA THR A 117 -2.29 -4.42 2.53
C THR A 117 -3.11 -4.42 3.81
N VAL A 118 -2.44 -4.31 4.94
CA VAL A 118 -3.06 -4.12 6.26
C VAL A 118 -2.38 -2.99 7.02
N ALA A 119 -3.16 -2.22 7.79
CA ALA A 119 -2.67 -1.25 8.76
C ALA A 119 -2.99 -1.70 10.18
N VAL A 120 -2.23 -1.26 11.19
CA VAL A 120 -2.44 -1.72 12.58
C VAL A 120 -3.43 -0.86 13.33
N ALA A 121 -3.25 0.44 13.31
CA ALA A 121 -4.06 1.38 14.05
C ALA A 121 -4.26 2.64 13.21
N ILE A 122 -5.50 3.09 13.16
CA ILE A 122 -5.91 4.30 12.49
C ILE A 122 -6.53 5.20 13.56
N PHE A 123 -6.08 6.44 13.65
CA PHE A 123 -6.56 7.47 14.58
C PHE A 123 -6.40 7.15 16.07
N GLU A 124 -5.53 6.22 16.44
CA GLU A 124 -5.39 5.81 17.81
C GLU A 124 -4.15 6.42 18.46
N ASP A 125 -4.36 7.05 19.61
CA ASP A 125 -3.28 7.58 20.47
C ASP A 125 -3.08 6.62 21.63
N ILE A 126 -2.12 5.71 21.51
CA ILE A 126 -1.86 4.68 22.50
C ILE A 126 -1.02 5.27 23.63
N SER A 127 -1.56 5.29 24.82
CA SER A 127 -0.84 5.75 26.00
C SER A 127 0.32 4.81 26.35
N GLU A 128 1.38 5.34 26.97
CA GLU A 128 2.54 4.54 27.42
C GLU A 128 2.14 3.34 28.31
N LYS A 129 1.05 3.46 29.08
CA LYS A 129 0.55 2.38 29.94
C LYS A 129 0.00 1.19 29.16
N ASN A 130 -0.56 1.42 27.97
CA ASN A 130 -1.25 0.41 27.18
C ASN A 130 -0.42 -0.09 26.00
N VAL A 131 0.76 0.50 25.76
CA VAL A 131 1.56 0.19 24.56
C VAL A 131 1.94 -1.28 24.46
N ARG A 132 2.26 -1.92 25.59
CA ARG A 132 2.62 -3.34 25.60
C ARG A 132 1.44 -4.22 25.19
N ASP A 133 0.30 -4.01 25.80
CA ASP A 133 -0.92 -4.78 25.51
C ASP A 133 -1.36 -4.55 24.06
N ALA A 134 -1.31 -3.31 23.59
CA ALA A 134 -1.60 -2.96 22.21
C ALA A 134 -0.67 -3.68 21.22
N VAL A 135 0.63 -3.72 21.50
CA VAL A 135 1.61 -4.45 20.69
C VAL A 135 1.32 -5.95 20.68
N ASP A 136 1.00 -6.54 21.82
CA ASP A 136 0.73 -7.97 21.90
C ASP A 136 -0.57 -8.35 21.15
N VAL A 137 -1.60 -7.52 21.23
CA VAL A 137 -2.84 -7.69 20.44
C VAL A 137 -2.55 -7.54 18.94
N ALA A 138 -1.77 -6.54 18.55
CA ALA A 138 -1.41 -6.34 17.15
C ALA A 138 -0.59 -7.51 16.59
N VAL A 139 0.41 -7.97 17.33
CA VAL A 139 1.24 -9.13 16.95
C VAL A 139 0.38 -10.38 16.78
N SER A 140 -0.48 -10.70 17.76
CA SER A 140 -1.33 -11.90 17.68
C SER A 140 -2.35 -11.81 16.54
N SER A 141 -2.88 -10.62 16.27
CA SER A 141 -3.80 -10.38 15.17
C SER A 141 -3.14 -10.57 13.81
N LEU A 142 -1.94 -10.02 13.62
CA LEU A 142 -1.16 -10.20 12.40
C LEU A 142 -0.76 -11.68 12.22
N GLN A 143 -0.43 -12.39 13.31
CA GLN A 143 -0.13 -13.83 13.24
C GLN A 143 -1.33 -14.64 12.75
N ASP A 144 -2.53 -14.37 13.25
CA ASP A 144 -3.76 -15.08 12.81
C ASP A 144 -4.07 -14.81 11.33
N MET A 145 -3.96 -13.55 10.90
CA MET A 145 -4.14 -13.20 9.49
C MET A 145 -3.09 -13.87 8.58
N CYS A 146 -1.82 -13.86 8.98
CA CYS A 146 -0.73 -14.50 8.23
C CYS A 146 -0.91 -16.01 8.11
N ASP A 147 -1.36 -16.68 9.18
CA ASP A 147 -1.63 -18.12 9.16
C ASP A 147 -2.81 -18.50 8.25
N TYR A 148 -3.77 -17.59 8.13
CA TYR A 148 -4.85 -17.74 7.16
C TYR A 148 -4.36 -17.50 5.74
N ALA A 149 -3.64 -16.42 5.50
CA ALA A 149 -3.11 -16.03 4.20
C ALA A 149 -2.16 -17.08 3.59
N ALA A 150 -1.32 -17.70 4.44
CA ALA A 150 -0.43 -18.78 4.01
C ALA A 150 -1.15 -19.99 3.41
N LYS A 151 -2.40 -20.27 3.82
CA LYS A 151 -3.20 -21.36 3.26
C LYS A 151 -3.80 -21.04 1.88
N LYS A 152 -3.69 -19.80 1.49
CA LYS A 152 -4.22 -19.23 0.24
C LYS A 152 -3.13 -18.74 -0.71
N ASP A 153 -1.86 -19.01 -0.39
CA ASP A 153 -0.71 -18.51 -1.14
C ASP A 153 -0.70 -16.98 -1.28
N VAL A 154 -1.21 -16.28 -0.24
CA VAL A 154 -1.24 -14.83 -0.16
C VAL A 154 -0.30 -14.37 0.95
N SER A 155 0.38 -13.27 0.72
CA SER A 155 1.22 -12.58 1.70
C SER A 155 0.57 -11.28 2.14
N LEU A 156 0.87 -10.83 3.35
CA LEU A 156 0.43 -9.54 3.83
C LEU A 156 1.56 -8.52 3.71
N VAL A 157 1.22 -7.30 3.38
CA VAL A 157 2.12 -6.15 3.49
C VAL A 157 1.52 -5.18 4.49
N PHE A 158 2.32 -4.90 5.52
CA PHE A 158 1.91 -3.99 6.59
C PHE A 158 2.31 -2.57 6.24
N GLU A 159 1.39 -1.63 6.39
CA GLU A 159 1.60 -0.22 6.16
C GLU A 159 1.64 0.55 7.48
N ALA A 160 2.75 1.25 7.72
CA ALA A 160 2.87 2.21 8.80
C ALA A 160 2.36 3.58 8.33
N THR A 161 1.59 4.25 9.18
CA THR A 161 0.99 5.56 8.89
C THR A 161 1.67 6.67 9.66
N ASN A 162 1.55 7.94 9.22
CA ASN A 162 2.16 9.06 9.91
C ASN A 162 1.36 9.48 11.15
N HIS A 163 2.07 10.05 12.13
CA HIS A 163 1.48 10.47 13.41
C HIS A 163 0.56 11.69 13.32
N LEU A 164 0.63 12.45 12.23
CA LEU A 164 -0.16 13.66 12.07
C LEU A 164 -1.60 13.37 11.68
N GLU A 165 -1.82 12.29 10.89
CA GLU A 165 -3.12 11.96 10.34
C GLU A 165 -3.76 10.73 10.98
N MET A 166 -2.96 9.72 11.30
CA MET A 166 -3.48 8.36 11.49
C MET A 166 -3.23 7.77 12.89
N GLY A 167 -2.60 8.50 13.79
CA GLY A 167 -2.32 8.00 15.14
C GLY A 167 -0.84 7.76 15.42
N LYS A 168 -0.51 7.32 16.65
CA LYS A 168 0.85 7.32 17.18
C LYS A 168 1.26 5.93 17.68
N PHE A 169 1.07 4.90 16.88
CA PHE A 169 1.44 3.55 17.31
C PHE A 169 2.69 3.02 16.59
N VAL A 170 2.63 2.88 15.28
CA VAL A 170 3.75 2.42 14.45
C VAL A 170 3.90 3.41 13.31
N ASN A 171 4.85 4.31 13.44
CA ASN A 171 5.04 5.39 12.47
C ASN A 171 6.41 5.32 11.80
N THR A 172 7.48 5.05 12.59
CA THR A 172 8.84 4.98 12.06
C THR A 172 9.17 3.61 11.48
N MET A 173 10.08 3.55 10.52
CA MET A 173 10.55 2.32 9.90
C MET A 173 11.13 1.33 10.93
N ALA A 174 11.87 1.84 11.91
CA ALA A 174 12.41 1.03 13.00
C ALA A 174 11.31 0.31 13.80
N ASN A 175 10.22 1.01 14.16
CA ASN A 175 9.10 0.43 14.87
C ASN A 175 8.29 -0.52 13.98
N HIS A 176 8.12 -0.18 12.70
CA HIS A 176 7.47 -0.99 11.70
C HIS A 176 8.15 -2.36 11.56
N LYS A 177 9.45 -2.36 11.28
CA LYS A 177 10.26 -3.57 11.18
C LYS A 177 10.23 -4.41 12.45
N ARG A 178 10.40 -3.77 13.61
CA ARG A 178 10.35 -4.44 14.91
C ARG A 178 9.01 -5.15 15.16
N LEU A 179 7.89 -4.53 14.78
CA LEU A 179 6.57 -5.16 14.92
C LEU A 179 6.46 -6.41 14.03
N ILE A 180 6.88 -6.32 12.78
CA ILE A 180 6.88 -7.46 11.84
C ILE A 180 7.76 -8.59 12.37
N GLU A 181 8.98 -8.30 12.80
CA GLU A 181 9.92 -9.29 13.35
C GLU A 181 9.33 -10.01 14.58
N ARG A 182 8.60 -9.30 15.44
CA ARG A 182 7.92 -9.91 16.60
C ARG A 182 6.85 -10.92 16.21
N THR A 183 6.24 -10.82 15.05
CA THR A 183 5.26 -11.82 14.59
C THR A 183 5.90 -13.16 14.26
N GLY A 184 7.17 -13.17 13.88
CA GLY A 184 7.89 -14.36 13.40
C GLY A 184 7.35 -14.95 12.11
N LYS A 185 6.46 -14.25 11.40
CA LYS A 185 5.85 -14.74 10.15
C LYS A 185 6.71 -14.38 8.95
N LYS A 186 6.79 -15.32 7.98
CA LYS A 186 7.58 -15.16 6.76
C LYS A 186 6.79 -14.57 5.59
N ASN A 187 5.46 -14.56 5.69
CA ASN A 187 4.54 -14.01 4.71
C ASN A 187 3.94 -12.67 5.17
N LEU A 188 4.71 -11.90 5.92
CA LEU A 188 4.42 -10.53 6.31
C LEU A 188 5.61 -9.64 5.94
N GLY A 189 5.38 -8.72 5.04
CA GLY A 189 6.36 -7.75 4.58
C GLY A 189 5.98 -6.30 4.92
N ILE A 190 6.83 -5.39 4.47
CA ILE A 190 6.66 -3.94 4.62
C ILE A 190 6.06 -3.37 3.33
N GLN A 191 5.02 -2.56 3.49
CA GLN A 191 4.61 -1.56 2.52
C GLN A 191 5.06 -0.19 3.03
N ILE A 192 5.74 0.57 2.19
CA ILE A 192 6.03 1.98 2.46
C ILE A 192 5.11 2.83 1.59
N ASP A 193 4.20 3.60 2.21
CA ASP A 193 3.64 4.77 1.56
C ASP A 193 4.57 5.95 1.83
N TRP A 194 5.12 6.51 0.75
CA TRP A 194 6.08 7.60 0.89
C TRP A 194 5.47 8.88 1.44
N PHE A 195 4.18 9.10 1.28
CA PHE A 195 3.49 10.19 1.96
C PHE A 195 3.60 10.05 3.49
N HIS A 196 3.34 8.86 4.03
CA HIS A 196 3.46 8.63 5.46
C HIS A 196 4.92 8.63 5.93
N ALA A 197 5.78 7.88 5.28
CA ALA A 197 7.18 7.78 5.64
C ALA A 197 7.92 9.12 5.55
N GLY A 198 7.56 9.98 4.60
CA GLY A 198 8.17 11.29 4.43
C GLY A 198 7.93 12.28 5.58
N PHE A 199 6.95 12.03 6.46
CA PHE A 199 6.75 12.80 7.70
C PHE A 199 7.53 12.25 8.89
N GLU A 200 7.93 10.98 8.84
CA GLU A 200 8.54 10.27 9.96
C GLU A 200 10.05 10.04 9.77
N GLU A 201 10.49 9.99 8.52
CA GLU A 201 11.85 9.60 8.16
C GLU A 201 12.64 10.78 7.55
N LEU A 202 13.78 11.09 8.14
CA LEU A 202 14.63 12.19 7.67
C LEU A 202 15.38 11.84 6.38
N ASN A 203 15.59 10.54 6.11
CA ASN A 203 16.43 10.08 5.03
C ASN A 203 15.81 8.86 4.32
N CYS A 204 15.43 9.04 3.07
CA CYS A 204 14.81 7.97 2.28
C CYS A 204 15.74 6.76 2.04
N PHE A 205 17.05 6.97 1.95
CA PHE A 205 18.00 5.87 1.79
C PHE A 205 18.05 5.00 3.04
N GLU A 206 18.08 5.62 4.22
CA GLU A 206 18.10 4.89 5.50
C GLU A 206 16.80 4.13 5.69
N ALA A 207 15.64 4.75 5.48
CA ALA A 207 14.34 4.13 5.62
C ALA A 207 14.18 2.91 4.68
N ILE A 208 14.53 3.06 3.39
CA ILE A 208 14.44 1.96 2.42
C ILE A 208 15.49 0.88 2.72
N TYR A 209 16.70 1.26 3.16
CA TYR A 209 17.71 0.29 3.59
C TYR A 209 17.25 -0.50 4.81
N GLU A 210 16.71 0.15 5.82
CA GLU A 210 16.21 -0.50 7.04
C GLU A 210 15.05 -1.46 6.75
N ALA A 211 14.19 -1.12 5.80
CA ALA A 211 13.08 -1.98 5.38
C ALA A 211 13.54 -3.29 4.72
N GLN A 212 14.77 -3.36 4.21
CA GLN A 212 15.25 -4.59 3.56
C GLN A 212 15.50 -5.74 4.57
N PRO A 213 15.28 -7.00 4.17
CA PRO A 213 14.75 -7.47 2.89
C PRO A 213 13.21 -7.57 2.87
N LEU A 214 12.51 -6.93 3.80
CA LEU A 214 11.07 -7.04 4.01
C LEU A 214 10.24 -6.06 3.16
N LEU A 215 10.87 -5.15 2.44
CA LEU A 215 10.19 -4.20 1.56
C LEU A 215 9.63 -4.91 0.32
N TRP A 216 8.31 -5.13 0.28
CA TRP A 216 7.66 -5.86 -0.81
C TRP A 216 6.73 -5.00 -1.64
N HIS A 217 6.20 -3.90 -1.09
CA HIS A 217 5.26 -3.01 -1.77
C HIS A 217 5.56 -1.54 -1.49
N MET A 218 5.28 -0.67 -2.47
CA MET A 218 5.49 0.77 -2.35
C MET A 218 4.26 1.54 -2.81
N HIS A 219 3.83 2.50 -1.99
CA HIS A 219 2.90 3.55 -2.39
C HIS A 219 3.61 4.87 -2.60
N PHE A 220 3.22 5.56 -3.65
CA PHE A 220 3.74 6.88 -4.00
C PHE A 220 2.61 7.90 -4.01
N ARG A 221 2.65 8.76 -3.01
CA ARG A 221 1.80 9.93 -2.86
C ARG A 221 2.69 11.10 -2.46
N ASP A 222 2.46 12.27 -3.01
CA ASP A 222 3.29 13.44 -2.69
C ASP A 222 2.85 14.09 -1.37
N THR A 223 3.65 15.01 -0.83
CA THR A 223 3.43 15.66 0.48
C THR A 223 2.07 16.36 0.63
N ASN A 224 1.42 16.68 -0.46
CA ASN A 224 0.09 17.29 -0.52
C ASN A 224 -1.03 16.29 -0.87
N SER A 225 -0.76 15.01 -0.74
CA SER A 225 -1.64 13.88 -1.12
C SER A 225 -1.98 13.80 -2.61
N LEU A 226 -1.31 14.56 -3.47
CA LEU A 226 -1.48 14.47 -4.92
C LEU A 226 -0.53 13.45 -5.53
N THR A 227 -0.68 13.23 -6.83
CA THR A 227 0.22 12.36 -7.59
C THR A 227 1.67 12.85 -7.53
N PRO A 228 2.68 11.97 -7.61
CA PRO A 228 4.09 12.34 -7.65
C PRO A 228 4.39 13.45 -8.66
N ARG A 229 5.15 14.47 -8.24
CA ARG A 229 5.51 15.69 -9.00
C ARG A 229 4.76 16.96 -8.57
N TYR A 230 3.62 16.85 -7.92
CA TYR A 230 2.79 18.00 -7.59
C TYR A 230 3.01 18.54 -6.16
N GLY A 231 3.83 17.85 -5.36
CA GLY A 231 4.25 18.29 -4.02
C GLY A 231 5.76 18.54 -3.93
N ASN A 232 6.32 18.28 -2.75
CA ASN A 232 7.70 18.60 -2.42
C ASN A 232 8.59 17.37 -2.21
N THR A 233 8.11 16.17 -2.46
CA THR A 233 8.91 14.94 -2.29
C THR A 233 10.03 14.86 -3.32
N ASP A 234 11.25 14.59 -2.88
CA ASP A 234 12.35 14.26 -3.79
C ASP A 234 12.25 12.79 -4.27
N PHE A 235 11.32 12.53 -5.19
CA PHE A 235 11.19 11.20 -5.78
C PHE A 235 12.41 10.74 -6.56
N LYS A 236 13.33 11.65 -6.96
CA LYS A 236 14.61 11.23 -7.57
C LYS A 236 15.48 10.51 -6.55
N ALA A 237 15.53 11.02 -5.31
CA ALA A 237 16.24 10.37 -4.22
C ALA A 237 15.59 9.03 -3.85
N VAL A 238 14.26 8.99 -3.71
CA VAL A 238 13.52 7.76 -3.42
C VAL A 238 13.76 6.68 -4.48
N MET A 239 13.60 7.03 -5.77
CA MET A 239 13.81 6.08 -6.88
C MET A 239 15.27 5.63 -6.97
N ARG A 240 16.23 6.50 -6.64
CA ARG A 240 17.66 6.13 -6.58
C ARG A 240 17.92 5.12 -5.46
N ALA A 241 17.30 5.27 -4.29
CA ALA A 241 17.40 4.30 -3.21
C ALA A 241 16.82 2.95 -3.62
N LEU A 242 15.62 2.92 -4.20
CA LEU A 242 14.99 1.68 -4.67
C LEU A 242 15.84 0.95 -5.71
N VAL A 243 16.40 1.68 -6.69
CA VAL A 243 17.30 1.09 -7.71
C VAL A 243 18.58 0.56 -7.05
N ARG A 244 19.18 1.30 -6.10
CA ARG A 244 20.40 0.88 -5.41
C ARG A 244 20.20 -0.41 -4.61
N PHE A 245 19.04 -0.57 -3.99
CA PHE A 245 18.72 -1.77 -3.19
C PHE A 245 18.01 -2.87 -4.00
N ASN A 246 18.02 -2.75 -5.35
CA ASN A 246 17.45 -3.73 -6.27
C ASN A 246 15.97 -4.05 -6.01
N TYR A 247 15.19 -3.06 -5.58
CA TYR A 247 13.76 -3.24 -5.45
C TYR A 247 13.13 -3.59 -6.79
N SER A 248 12.36 -4.67 -6.84
CA SER A 248 11.73 -5.20 -8.06
C SER A 248 10.20 -5.29 -7.98
N GLY A 249 9.63 -4.96 -6.83
CA GLY A 249 8.19 -5.01 -6.58
C GLY A 249 7.39 -3.92 -7.30
N TYR A 250 6.13 -3.80 -6.89
CA TYR A 250 5.22 -2.81 -7.42
C TYR A 250 5.42 -1.43 -6.77
N CYS A 251 5.32 -0.41 -7.62
CA CYS A 251 5.30 1.00 -7.26
C CYS A 251 3.91 1.54 -7.59
N THR A 252 3.02 1.51 -6.61
CA THR A 252 1.64 1.96 -6.78
C THR A 252 1.55 3.45 -6.57
N ILE A 253 0.98 4.18 -7.54
CA ILE A 253 0.61 5.57 -7.34
C ILE A 253 -0.73 5.60 -6.63
N GLU A 254 -0.73 6.14 -5.42
CA GLU A 254 -1.92 6.47 -4.65
C GLU A 254 -2.02 7.99 -4.57
N SER A 255 -3.07 8.55 -5.07
CA SER A 255 -3.31 9.98 -4.95
C SER A 255 -4.74 10.26 -4.53
N SER A 256 -4.95 11.33 -3.78
CA SER A 256 -6.23 11.75 -3.26
C SER A 256 -6.33 13.27 -3.33
N PRO A 257 -7.49 13.80 -3.61
CA PRO A 257 -8.36 13.49 -4.71
C PRO A 257 -7.75 13.91 -6.05
N MET A 258 -8.43 13.65 -7.13
CA MET A 258 -7.97 13.95 -8.48
C MET A 258 -7.80 15.46 -8.70
N TYR A 259 -6.56 15.92 -8.84
CA TYR A 259 -6.27 17.30 -9.21
C TYR A 259 -5.02 17.35 -10.08
N PRO A 260 -5.02 18.15 -11.15
CA PRO A 260 -6.13 18.99 -11.66
C PRO A 260 -7.23 18.19 -12.36
N ASP A 261 -6.91 17.03 -12.94
CA ASP A 261 -7.85 16.05 -13.47
C ASP A 261 -7.25 14.65 -13.47
N ILE A 262 -8.06 13.64 -13.69
CA ILE A 262 -7.64 12.24 -13.58
C ILE A 262 -6.63 11.84 -14.67
N GLU A 263 -6.75 12.35 -15.88
CA GLU A 263 -5.83 12.02 -16.97
C GLU A 263 -4.42 12.58 -16.65
N MET A 264 -4.32 13.79 -16.13
CA MET A 264 -3.06 14.37 -15.68
C MET A 264 -2.49 13.60 -14.47
N ALA A 265 -3.33 13.28 -13.49
CA ALA A 265 -2.87 12.55 -12.31
C ALA A 265 -2.26 11.18 -12.69
N VAL A 266 -2.94 10.43 -13.55
CA VAL A 266 -2.48 9.12 -14.00
C VAL A 266 -1.25 9.23 -14.90
N GLY A 267 -1.29 10.10 -15.89
CA GLY A 267 -0.24 10.23 -16.90
C GLY A 267 1.05 10.87 -16.37
N ASP A 268 0.92 11.97 -15.62
CA ASP A 268 2.08 12.71 -15.11
C ASP A 268 2.85 11.94 -14.04
N GLY A 269 2.12 11.28 -13.13
CA GLY A 269 2.73 10.50 -12.07
C GLY A 269 3.66 9.41 -12.58
N ILE A 270 3.16 8.55 -13.46
CA ILE A 270 3.97 7.46 -14.02
C ILE A 270 5.11 7.97 -14.90
N THR A 271 4.86 9.00 -15.71
CA THR A 271 5.89 9.59 -16.57
C THR A 271 7.04 10.12 -15.73
N TYR A 272 6.73 10.83 -14.65
CA TYR A 272 7.72 11.39 -13.73
C TYR A 272 8.50 10.29 -13.01
N LEU A 273 7.85 9.28 -12.45
CA LEU A 273 8.51 8.18 -11.75
C LEU A 273 9.41 7.36 -12.69
N LYS A 274 8.94 7.03 -13.89
CA LYS A 274 9.76 6.33 -14.92
C LYS A 274 10.99 7.16 -15.32
N MET A 275 10.86 8.48 -15.43
CA MET A 275 12.00 9.38 -15.66
C MET A 275 12.99 9.31 -14.49
N CYS A 276 12.52 9.38 -13.25
CA CYS A 276 13.37 9.31 -12.06
C CYS A 276 14.10 7.95 -11.98
N GLU A 277 13.41 6.84 -12.26
CA GLU A 277 14.02 5.51 -12.33
C GLU A 277 15.11 5.44 -13.41
N LYS A 278 14.81 5.93 -14.60
CA LYS A 278 15.79 5.94 -15.71
C LYS A 278 17.05 6.71 -15.34
N ILE A 279 16.90 7.89 -14.72
CA ILE A 279 18.04 8.68 -14.23
C ILE A 279 18.82 7.91 -13.17
N ALA A 280 18.14 7.31 -12.20
CA ALA A 280 18.78 6.51 -11.15
C ALA A 280 19.60 5.34 -11.74
N ARG A 281 19.04 4.60 -12.70
CA ARG A 281 19.73 3.48 -13.35
C ARG A 281 20.94 3.93 -14.16
N LEU A 282 20.89 5.11 -14.82
CA LEU A 282 22.04 5.68 -15.52
C LEU A 282 23.16 6.09 -14.56
N GLN A 283 22.82 6.59 -13.37
CA GLN A 283 23.78 7.05 -12.38
C GLN A 283 24.44 5.90 -11.59
N LEU A 284 23.76 4.76 -11.49
CA LEU A 284 24.21 3.56 -10.77
C LEU A 284 24.79 2.48 -11.70
N ARG A 285 25.37 2.87 -12.83
CA ARG A 285 25.98 1.93 -13.76
C ARG A 285 27.12 1.13 -13.11
N PRO A 286 27.38 -0.12 -13.61
CA PRO A 286 28.43 -0.99 -13.06
C PRO A 286 29.86 -0.38 -13.12
N GLU A 287 30.13 0.50 -14.07
CA GLU A 287 31.39 1.25 -14.16
C GLU A 287 31.61 2.23 -12.97
N TYR A 288 30.57 2.48 -12.20
CA TYR A 288 30.63 3.22 -10.93
C TYR A 288 30.03 2.37 -9.80
N PRO A 289 30.56 1.14 -9.54
CA PRO A 289 29.91 0.17 -8.64
C PRO A 289 29.79 0.66 -7.19
N ASN A 290 30.56 1.67 -6.84
CA ASN A 290 30.56 2.23 -5.48
C ASN A 290 29.77 3.53 -5.37
N GLY A 291 29.03 3.92 -6.46
CA GLY A 291 28.34 5.20 -6.59
C GLY A 291 28.80 6.13 -5.48
N TYR A 292 29.61 7.08 -5.68
CA TYR A 292 30.32 7.87 -4.70
C TYR A 292 30.07 7.42 -3.26
N ALA A 293 30.98 6.60 -2.69
CA ALA A 293 30.88 6.26 -1.28
C ALA A 293 30.74 7.60 -0.52
N LEU A 294 29.58 7.81 0.07
CA LEU A 294 29.40 8.84 1.07
C LEU A 294 30.18 8.46 2.31
#